data_73bf51000fb6f6609cf5c750d1e4d700
#
_entry.id   73bf51000fb6f6609cf5c750d1e4d700
#
_cell.length_a   1.000
_cell.length_b   1.000
_cell.length_c   1.000
_cell.angle_alpha   90.00
_cell.angle_beta   90.00
_cell.angle_gamma   90.00
#
_symmetry.space_group_name_H-M   'P 1'
#
loop_
_entity.id
_entity.type
_entity.pdbx_description
1 polymer ?
#
loop_
_entity_poly.entity_id
_entity_poly.type
_entity_poly.pdbx_seq_one_letter_code
_entity_poly.pdbx_strand_id
1 'polypeptide(L)'
;MAQTWHPESRGTLTVHTVSSATLNVRLAQDIAQRLAAAIQARGFAVLSVSGGKSPVALFEALRVIAIDWSRVRVTLVDERCVPRTHPDSNARLVQTHLLQDLAAQAQLVFMVAGASEPLPAPPLLAQAAGMALLAANTADVLVLGMGADGHTASLFPGASNLAEALDLCNTQTCMAMVLTPPPANAPYPRITQTLAQILSARHIVLPLTGTDKLPTLQQAWGAANLAIPISFVLQQTQTPVALWLAN
;
A
#
# COMPACT_ATOMS: atom_id res chain seq x y z
N MET A 1 -22.91 -11.70 -26.77
CA MET A 1 -22.55 -11.65 -25.34
C MET A 1 -21.14 -11.11 -25.27
N ALA A 2 -20.89 -9.99 -24.63
CA ALA A 2 -19.53 -9.48 -24.45
C ALA A 2 -18.77 -10.50 -23.56
N GLN A 3 -17.63 -10.96 -24.05
CA GLN A 3 -16.77 -11.88 -23.30
C GLN A 3 -16.29 -11.16 -22.04
N THR A 4 -16.64 -11.68 -20.87
CA THR A 4 -16.22 -11.09 -19.59
C THR A 4 -14.69 -11.24 -19.51
N TRP A 5 -13.97 -10.12 -19.47
CA TRP A 5 -12.52 -10.15 -19.34
C TRP A 5 -12.13 -10.66 -17.94
N HIS A 6 -11.20 -11.60 -17.90
CA HIS A 6 -10.61 -12.11 -16.67
C HIS A 6 -9.09 -11.98 -16.74
N PRO A 7 -8.44 -11.41 -15.72
CA PRO A 7 -6.98 -11.36 -15.66
C PRO A 7 -6.42 -12.75 -15.40
N GLU A 8 -5.29 -13.06 -16.06
CA GLU A 8 -4.57 -14.32 -15.88
C GLU A 8 -3.21 -14.07 -15.22
N SER A 9 -2.71 -15.04 -14.46
CA SER A 9 -1.37 -15.01 -13.88
C SER A 9 -0.31 -14.96 -14.96
N ARG A 10 0.73 -14.13 -14.77
CA ARG A 10 1.84 -13.99 -15.72
C ARG A 10 3.14 -13.59 -15.02
N GLY A 11 4.27 -14.21 -15.35
CA GLY A 11 5.57 -13.89 -14.75
C GLY A 11 5.52 -13.90 -13.22
N THR A 12 5.83 -12.77 -12.60
CA THR A 12 5.78 -12.57 -11.15
C THR A 12 4.38 -12.20 -10.62
N LEU A 13 3.40 -12.01 -11.50
CA LEU A 13 2.04 -11.64 -11.15
C LEU A 13 1.13 -12.88 -11.06
N THR A 14 0.65 -13.16 -9.86
CA THR A 14 -0.32 -14.24 -9.59
C THR A 14 -1.72 -13.65 -9.37
N VAL A 15 -2.74 -14.28 -9.94
CA VAL A 15 -4.14 -13.87 -9.78
C VAL A 15 -4.88 -14.89 -8.94
N HIS A 16 -5.51 -14.42 -7.87
CA HIS A 16 -6.38 -15.19 -6.99
C HIS A 16 -7.82 -14.66 -7.11
N THR A 17 -8.73 -15.50 -7.55
CA THR A 17 -10.17 -15.18 -7.58
C THR A 17 -10.86 -15.92 -6.46
N VAL A 18 -11.52 -15.18 -5.58
CA VAL A 18 -12.19 -15.73 -4.40
C VAL A 18 -13.54 -15.04 -4.19
N SER A 19 -14.45 -15.64 -3.42
CA SER A 19 -15.71 -14.97 -3.10
C SER A 19 -15.46 -13.74 -2.22
N SER A 20 -16.30 -12.70 -2.41
CA SER A 20 -16.24 -11.47 -1.61
C SER A 20 -16.30 -11.76 -0.09
N ALA A 21 -17.07 -12.77 0.31
CA ALA A 21 -17.20 -13.17 1.71
C ALA A 21 -15.91 -13.74 2.32
N THR A 22 -15.03 -14.33 1.51
CA THR A 22 -13.82 -15.00 2.00
C THR A 22 -12.52 -14.26 1.70
N LEU A 23 -12.56 -13.24 0.85
CA LEU A 23 -11.36 -12.54 0.39
C LEU A 23 -10.50 -12.04 1.56
N ASN A 24 -11.05 -11.26 2.47
CA ASN A 24 -10.27 -10.65 3.55
C ASN A 24 -9.70 -11.68 4.52
N VAL A 25 -10.43 -12.76 4.81
CA VAL A 25 -9.97 -13.84 5.70
C VAL A 25 -8.83 -14.62 5.04
N ARG A 26 -8.97 -15.01 3.77
CA ARG A 26 -7.93 -15.76 3.05
C ARG A 26 -6.68 -14.93 2.84
N LEU A 27 -6.85 -13.65 2.49
CA LEU A 27 -5.75 -12.72 2.33
C LEU A 27 -5.03 -12.45 3.65
N ALA A 28 -5.77 -12.28 4.75
CA ALA A 28 -5.17 -12.12 6.09
C ALA A 28 -4.35 -13.34 6.48
N GLN A 29 -4.81 -14.55 6.17
CA GLN A 29 -4.07 -15.80 6.40
C GLN A 29 -2.77 -15.86 5.58
N ASP A 30 -2.81 -15.50 4.28
CA ASP A 30 -1.60 -15.46 3.43
C ASP A 30 -0.58 -14.45 3.96
N ILE A 31 -1.03 -13.24 4.32
CA ILE A 31 -0.17 -12.21 4.92
C ILE A 31 0.45 -12.71 6.22
N ALA A 32 -0.35 -13.26 7.13
CA ALA A 32 0.13 -13.75 8.42
C ALA A 32 1.16 -14.88 8.27
N GLN A 33 0.96 -15.80 7.33
CA GLN A 33 1.92 -16.87 7.03
C GLN A 33 3.27 -16.30 6.56
N ARG A 34 3.25 -15.29 5.68
CA ARG A 34 4.47 -14.63 5.19
C ARG A 34 5.20 -13.88 6.30
N LEU A 35 4.46 -13.17 7.16
CA LEU A 35 5.05 -12.49 8.32
C LEU A 35 5.65 -13.50 9.30
N ALA A 36 4.97 -14.60 9.60
CA ALA A 36 5.50 -15.66 10.47
C ALA A 36 6.77 -16.28 9.90
N ALA A 37 6.81 -16.57 8.60
CA ALA A 37 8.00 -17.07 7.92
C ALA A 37 9.17 -16.08 7.98
N ALA A 38 8.88 -14.78 7.82
CA ALA A 38 9.88 -13.72 7.95
C ALA A 38 10.45 -13.64 9.37
N ILE A 39 9.60 -13.71 10.39
CA ILE A 39 10.00 -13.74 11.80
C ILE A 39 10.87 -14.96 12.07
N GLN A 40 10.49 -16.14 11.59
CA GLN A 40 11.28 -17.37 11.74
C GLN A 40 12.65 -17.24 11.08
N ALA A 41 12.72 -16.66 9.88
CA ALA A 41 13.96 -16.56 9.12
C ALA A 41 14.92 -15.48 9.61
N ARG A 42 14.41 -14.33 10.13
CA ARG A 42 15.21 -13.13 10.42
C ARG A 42 14.99 -12.53 11.80
N GLY A 43 14.09 -13.08 12.60
CA GLY A 43 13.75 -12.59 13.93
C GLY A 43 12.75 -11.43 13.94
N PHE A 44 12.35 -10.88 12.79
CA PHE A 44 11.34 -9.83 12.66
C PHE A 44 10.68 -9.87 11.29
N ALA A 45 9.57 -9.15 11.16
CA ALA A 45 8.89 -8.92 9.89
C ALA A 45 8.48 -7.45 9.72
N VAL A 46 8.32 -7.02 8.46
CA VAL A 46 7.84 -5.69 8.10
C VAL A 46 6.61 -5.82 7.21
N LEU A 47 5.51 -5.22 7.65
CA LEU A 47 4.25 -5.10 6.91
C LEU A 47 4.04 -3.65 6.51
N SER A 48 4.02 -3.36 5.21
CA SER A 48 3.68 -2.02 4.68
C SER A 48 2.24 -2.01 4.19
N VAL A 49 1.44 -1.02 4.57
CA VAL A 49 0.01 -1.02 4.25
C VAL A 49 -0.47 0.31 3.66
N SER A 50 -1.43 0.23 2.75
CA SER A 50 -2.22 1.38 2.29
C SER A 50 -3.29 1.76 3.30
N GLY A 51 -3.69 3.03 3.26
CA GLY A 51 -4.84 3.53 3.98
C GLY A 51 -6.16 3.47 3.20
N GLY A 52 -7.12 4.28 3.62
CA GLY A 52 -8.45 4.35 3.01
C GLY A 52 -9.45 3.35 3.60
N LYS A 53 -10.65 3.30 3.01
CA LYS A 53 -11.75 2.47 3.53
C LYS A 53 -11.61 0.98 3.16
N SER A 54 -11.00 0.68 2.01
CA SER A 54 -10.92 -0.69 1.46
C SER A 54 -10.16 -1.68 2.36
N PRO A 55 -9.03 -1.34 3.01
CA PRO A 55 -8.28 -2.32 3.80
C PRO A 55 -8.84 -2.57 5.21
N VAL A 56 -9.87 -1.84 5.68
CA VAL A 56 -10.39 -1.96 7.06
C VAL A 56 -10.79 -3.41 7.39
N ALA A 57 -11.59 -4.05 6.55
CA ALA A 57 -12.02 -5.43 6.78
C ALA A 57 -10.85 -6.44 6.74
N LEU A 58 -9.82 -6.18 5.94
CA LEU A 58 -8.58 -6.97 5.95
C LEU A 58 -7.83 -6.78 7.28
N PHE A 59 -7.72 -5.54 7.76
CA PHE A 59 -7.06 -5.25 9.03
C PHE A 59 -7.75 -5.94 10.22
N GLU A 60 -9.07 -5.90 10.24
CA GLU A 60 -9.87 -6.57 11.26
C GLU A 60 -9.74 -8.11 11.21
N ALA A 61 -9.64 -8.69 10.02
CA ALA A 61 -9.38 -10.12 9.86
C ALA A 61 -7.94 -10.50 10.25
N LEU A 62 -6.95 -9.62 9.99
CA LEU A 62 -5.54 -9.87 10.24
C LEU A 62 -5.18 -9.76 11.73
N ARG A 63 -5.73 -8.76 12.44
CA ARG A 63 -5.37 -8.44 13.84
C ARG A 63 -5.65 -9.57 14.85
N VAL A 64 -6.54 -10.51 14.50
CA VAL A 64 -6.92 -11.66 15.35
C VAL A 64 -6.13 -12.94 15.03
N ILE A 65 -5.24 -12.92 14.02
CA ILE A 65 -4.43 -14.08 13.68
C ILE A 65 -3.21 -14.16 14.61
N ALA A 66 -2.99 -15.34 15.18
CA ALA A 66 -1.91 -15.59 16.12
C ALA A 66 -0.55 -15.72 15.39
N ILE A 67 0.25 -14.63 15.41
CA ILE A 67 1.67 -14.60 15.10
C ILE A 67 2.38 -13.80 16.19
N ASP A 68 3.71 -13.80 16.21
CA ASP A 68 4.48 -12.96 17.16
C ASP A 68 4.49 -11.50 16.70
N TRP A 69 3.38 -10.79 17.00
CA TRP A 69 3.21 -9.39 16.62
C TRP A 69 4.23 -8.44 17.26
N SER A 70 4.84 -8.81 18.38
CA SER A 70 5.89 -8.00 19.01
C SER A 70 7.14 -7.85 18.13
N ARG A 71 7.30 -8.73 17.15
CA ARG A 71 8.36 -8.73 16.13
C ARG A 71 7.94 -8.15 14.80
N VAL A 72 6.72 -7.62 14.68
CA VAL A 72 6.22 -7.01 13.45
C VAL A 72 6.34 -5.49 13.52
N ARG A 73 6.97 -4.90 12.49
CA ARG A 73 6.94 -3.46 12.24
C ARG A 73 5.89 -3.19 11.15
N VAL A 74 4.96 -2.29 11.45
CA VAL A 74 3.96 -1.84 10.49
C VAL A 74 4.38 -0.48 9.94
N THR A 75 4.44 -0.35 8.61
CA THR A 75 4.75 0.89 7.90
C THR A 75 3.58 1.27 6.99
N LEU A 76 3.63 2.45 6.40
CA LEU A 76 2.63 2.94 5.46
C LEU A 76 3.22 3.07 4.06
N VAL A 77 2.42 2.87 3.00
CA VAL A 77 2.84 3.12 1.62
C VAL A 77 2.74 4.60 1.26
N ASP A 78 1.81 5.30 1.88
CA ASP A 78 1.60 6.75 1.75
C ASP A 78 0.93 7.32 2.99
N GLU A 79 1.03 8.65 3.16
CA GLU A 79 0.34 9.34 4.23
C GLU A 79 -0.08 10.74 3.79
N ARG A 80 -1.15 11.24 4.40
CA ARG A 80 -1.58 12.63 4.27
C ARG A 80 -0.70 13.49 5.17
N CYS A 81 -0.32 14.68 4.70
CA CYS A 81 0.43 15.65 5.49
C CYS A 81 -0.51 16.32 6.50
N VAL A 82 -1.00 15.55 7.44
CA VAL A 82 -1.84 15.96 8.56
C VAL A 82 -1.28 15.39 9.85
N PRO A 83 -1.59 15.95 11.03
CA PRO A 83 -1.19 15.36 12.31
C PRO A 83 -1.63 13.89 12.40
N ARG A 84 -0.81 13.03 12.98
CA ARG A 84 -1.13 11.60 13.14
C ARG A 84 -2.41 11.32 13.92
N THR A 85 -2.94 12.31 14.65
CA THR A 85 -4.22 12.25 15.37
C THR A 85 -5.42 12.68 14.51
N HIS A 86 -5.17 13.24 13.32
CA HIS A 86 -6.22 13.72 12.42
C HIS A 86 -7.10 12.55 11.92
N PRO A 87 -8.42 12.75 11.75
CA PRO A 87 -9.32 11.69 11.25
C PRO A 87 -8.88 11.06 9.92
N ASP A 88 -8.26 11.85 9.05
CA ASP A 88 -7.81 11.41 7.73
C ASP A 88 -6.35 10.87 7.71
N SER A 89 -5.69 10.70 8.86
CA SER A 89 -4.38 10.07 8.91
C SER A 89 -4.47 8.57 8.69
N ASN A 90 -3.63 8.04 7.80
CA ASN A 90 -3.49 6.59 7.59
C ASN A 90 -2.90 5.91 8.82
N ALA A 91 -1.99 6.60 9.54
CA ALA A 91 -1.45 6.07 10.80
C ALA A 91 -2.57 5.89 11.85
N ARG A 92 -3.48 6.87 11.99
CA ARG A 92 -4.63 6.73 12.86
C ARG A 92 -5.54 5.58 12.45
N LEU A 93 -5.80 5.42 11.15
CA LEU A 93 -6.62 4.31 10.63
C LEU A 93 -5.99 2.96 10.99
N VAL A 94 -4.69 2.81 10.80
CA VAL A 94 -3.95 1.58 11.16
C VAL A 94 -4.02 1.33 12.67
N GLN A 95 -3.82 2.35 13.49
CA GLN A 95 -3.94 2.22 14.95
C GLN A 95 -5.35 1.79 15.37
N THR A 96 -6.39 2.32 14.71
CA THR A 96 -7.79 2.04 15.06
C THR A 96 -8.24 0.65 14.63
N HIS A 97 -7.81 0.16 13.45
CA HIS A 97 -8.35 -1.05 12.86
C HIS A 97 -7.39 -2.24 12.84
N LEU A 98 -6.07 -2.00 12.73
CA LEU A 98 -5.09 -3.10 12.69
C LEU A 98 -4.41 -3.33 14.04
N LEU A 99 -3.92 -2.26 14.69
CA LEU A 99 -3.14 -2.39 15.92
C LEU A 99 -4.03 -2.54 17.16
N GLN A 100 -4.90 -3.51 17.10
CA GLN A 100 -5.85 -3.93 18.14
C GLN A 100 -5.70 -5.43 18.39
N ASP A 101 -6.33 -5.95 19.40
CA ASP A 101 -6.35 -7.37 19.74
C ASP A 101 -4.92 -7.96 19.80
N LEU A 102 -4.62 -9.04 19.08
CA LEU A 102 -3.30 -9.67 19.07
C LEU A 102 -2.24 -8.77 18.40
N ALA A 103 -2.65 -8.00 17.37
CA ALA A 103 -1.73 -7.10 16.67
C ALA A 103 -1.42 -5.80 17.43
N ALA A 104 -2.00 -5.55 18.60
CA ALA A 104 -1.68 -4.39 19.44
C ALA A 104 -0.21 -4.33 19.88
N GLN A 105 0.52 -5.45 19.81
CA GLN A 105 1.95 -5.54 20.16
C GLN A 105 2.88 -5.09 19.01
N ALA A 106 2.37 -4.91 17.78
CA ALA A 106 3.19 -4.50 16.66
C ALA A 106 3.62 -3.03 16.76
N GLN A 107 4.80 -2.73 16.25
CA GLN A 107 5.36 -1.39 16.24
C GLN A 107 4.93 -0.62 15.00
N LEU A 108 4.20 0.50 15.15
CA LEU A 108 3.91 1.40 14.04
C LEU A 108 5.08 2.37 13.79
N VAL A 109 5.55 2.40 12.55
CA VAL A 109 6.54 3.37 12.05
C VAL A 109 5.78 4.48 11.33
N PHE A 110 5.80 5.68 11.90
CA PHE A 110 5.07 6.82 11.37
C PHE A 110 5.79 7.46 10.18
N MET A 111 5.08 7.74 9.09
CA MET A 111 5.56 8.61 8.01
C MET A 111 5.45 10.09 8.40
N VAL A 112 4.38 10.46 9.13
CA VAL A 112 4.20 11.79 9.73
C VAL A 112 4.15 11.60 11.25
N ALA A 113 5.24 11.91 11.93
CA ALA A 113 5.35 11.69 13.37
C ALA A 113 4.65 12.77 14.22
N GLY A 114 4.42 13.98 13.65
CA GLY A 114 3.79 15.10 14.36
C GLY A 114 2.37 14.78 14.82
N ALA A 115 2.06 15.13 16.07
CA ALA A 115 0.74 14.90 16.66
C ALA A 115 -0.16 16.14 16.60
N SER A 116 0.39 17.31 16.27
CA SER A 116 -0.30 18.62 16.22
C SER A 116 0.30 19.50 15.13
N GLU A 117 -0.44 20.53 14.74
CA GLU A 117 0.06 21.60 13.87
C GLU A 117 0.96 22.59 14.65
N PRO A 118 1.89 23.31 13.98
CA PRO A 118 2.21 23.19 12.57
C PRO A 118 3.09 21.98 12.26
N LEU A 119 2.88 21.37 11.09
CA LEU A 119 3.75 20.31 10.56
C LEU A 119 4.87 20.92 9.69
N PRO A 120 6.02 20.22 9.55
CA PRO A 120 7.03 20.56 8.55
C PRO A 120 6.45 20.57 7.13
N ALA A 121 7.12 21.27 6.20
CA ALA A 121 6.74 21.27 4.80
C ALA A 121 6.77 19.83 4.21
N PRO A 122 5.88 19.49 3.24
CA PRO A 122 5.78 18.14 2.71
C PRO A 122 7.09 17.50 2.23
N PRO A 123 8.05 18.22 1.59
CA PRO A 123 9.34 17.62 1.24
C PRO A 123 10.17 17.19 2.45
N LEU A 124 10.13 17.92 3.56
CA LEU A 124 10.83 17.55 4.79
C LEU A 124 10.16 16.35 5.46
N LEU A 125 8.83 16.28 5.41
CA LEU A 125 8.08 15.10 5.88
C LEU A 125 8.44 13.87 5.04
N ALA A 126 8.55 14.00 3.72
CA ALA A 126 8.93 12.90 2.84
C ALA A 126 10.36 12.40 3.14
N GLN A 127 11.31 13.31 3.37
CA GLN A 127 12.67 12.95 3.77
C GLN A 127 12.69 12.19 5.11
N ALA A 128 11.99 12.70 6.13
CA ALA A 128 11.91 12.05 7.44
C ALA A 128 11.22 10.67 7.35
N ALA A 129 10.13 10.56 6.55
CA ALA A 129 9.47 9.30 6.28
C ALA A 129 10.40 8.29 5.61
N GLY A 130 11.18 8.73 4.61
CA GLY A 130 12.16 7.89 3.92
C GLY A 130 13.20 7.31 4.89
N MET A 131 13.73 8.12 5.77
CA MET A 131 14.67 7.67 6.81
C MET A 131 14.04 6.67 7.78
N ALA A 132 12.77 6.91 8.19
CA ALA A 132 12.05 5.99 9.08
C ALA A 132 11.78 4.64 8.41
N LEU A 133 11.43 4.62 7.11
CA LEU A 133 11.22 3.38 6.34
C LEU A 133 12.52 2.62 6.14
N LEU A 134 13.64 3.28 5.85
CA LEU A 134 14.96 2.63 5.76
C LEU A 134 15.34 1.97 7.08
N ALA A 135 15.11 2.65 8.22
CA ALA A 135 15.34 2.08 9.55
C ALA A 135 14.40 0.91 9.88
N ALA A 136 13.21 0.87 9.28
CA ALA A 136 12.26 -0.24 9.44
C ALA A 136 12.66 -1.49 8.65
N ASN A 137 13.54 -1.37 7.68
CA ASN A 137 13.92 -2.38 6.69
C ASN A 137 12.89 -2.62 5.57
N THR A 138 13.27 -3.46 4.61
CA THR A 138 12.44 -3.87 3.46
C THR A 138 11.17 -4.55 3.92
N ALA A 139 10.03 -4.18 3.33
CA ALA A 139 8.75 -4.81 3.60
C ALA A 139 8.75 -6.29 3.15
N ASP A 140 8.34 -7.18 4.03
CA ASP A 140 8.10 -8.59 3.71
C ASP A 140 6.80 -8.77 2.93
N VAL A 141 5.80 -8.00 3.34
CA VAL A 141 4.53 -7.88 2.63
C VAL A 141 4.17 -6.40 2.51
N LEU A 142 3.81 -5.99 1.29
CA LEU A 142 3.33 -4.65 1.00
C LEU A 142 1.92 -4.75 0.42
N VAL A 143 0.93 -4.19 1.12
CA VAL A 143 -0.48 -4.16 0.72
C VAL A 143 -0.77 -2.85 0.01
N LEU A 144 -1.01 -2.92 -1.30
CA LEU A 144 -1.42 -1.78 -2.11
C LEU A 144 -2.95 -1.69 -2.24
N GLY A 145 -3.46 -0.47 -2.43
CA GLY A 145 -4.78 -0.20 -2.97
C GLY A 145 -4.70 0.27 -4.42
N MET A 146 -5.83 0.24 -5.13
CA MET A 146 -6.02 0.90 -6.42
C MET A 146 -7.26 1.78 -6.36
N GLY A 147 -7.12 3.05 -6.76
CA GLY A 147 -8.25 3.95 -6.97
C GLY A 147 -9.02 3.62 -8.25
N ALA A 148 -10.22 4.18 -8.41
CA ALA A 148 -11.00 4.06 -9.64
C ALA A 148 -10.30 4.73 -10.85
N ASP A 149 -9.47 5.74 -10.60
CA ASP A 149 -8.62 6.42 -11.57
C ASP A 149 -7.27 5.71 -11.81
N GLY A 150 -7.04 4.57 -11.18
CA GLY A 150 -5.80 3.79 -11.30
C GLY A 150 -4.62 4.29 -10.48
N HIS A 151 -4.82 5.28 -9.59
CA HIS A 151 -3.76 5.63 -8.64
C HIS A 151 -3.48 4.47 -7.68
N THR A 152 -2.26 4.40 -7.15
CA THR A 152 -1.87 3.52 -6.07
C THR A 152 -0.98 4.28 -5.10
N ALA A 153 -1.02 3.96 -3.81
CA ALA A 153 -0.42 4.81 -2.79
C ALA A 153 -0.89 6.28 -2.99
N SER A 154 0.03 7.26 -3.05
CA SER A 154 -0.29 8.61 -3.52
C SER A 154 0.35 8.95 -4.88
N LEU A 155 0.56 7.96 -5.73
CA LEU A 155 0.98 8.10 -7.12
C LEU A 155 -0.26 8.38 -7.98
N PHE A 156 -0.66 9.64 -8.09
CA PHE A 156 -1.88 10.06 -8.77
C PHE A 156 -1.64 10.40 -10.24
N PRO A 157 -2.57 10.02 -11.15
CA PRO A 157 -2.56 10.53 -12.52
C PRO A 157 -2.54 12.07 -12.52
N GLY A 158 -1.70 12.67 -13.36
CA GLY A 158 -1.61 14.11 -13.51
C GLY A 158 -0.81 14.85 -12.41
N ALA A 159 -0.27 14.16 -11.41
CA ALA A 159 0.67 14.79 -10.49
C ALA A 159 1.91 15.24 -11.26
N SER A 160 2.36 16.49 -11.05
CA SER A 160 3.43 17.09 -11.87
C SER A 160 4.79 16.37 -11.73
N ASN A 161 5.01 15.69 -10.60
CA ASN A 161 6.21 14.90 -10.32
C ASN A 161 5.97 13.37 -10.34
N LEU A 162 4.87 12.92 -10.98
CA LEU A 162 4.54 11.50 -11.06
C LEU A 162 5.62 10.69 -11.78
N ALA A 163 6.14 11.20 -12.91
CA ALA A 163 7.17 10.51 -13.69
C ALA A 163 8.44 10.26 -12.85
N GLU A 164 8.85 11.24 -12.04
CA GLU A 164 9.98 11.10 -11.12
C GLU A 164 9.70 10.06 -10.03
N ALA A 165 8.48 10.06 -9.46
CA ALA A 165 8.09 9.10 -8.43
C ALA A 165 7.96 7.66 -8.96
N LEU A 166 7.73 7.49 -10.28
CA LEU A 166 7.66 6.19 -10.97
C LEU A 166 9.00 5.74 -11.57
N ASP A 167 10.03 6.57 -11.56
CA ASP A 167 11.36 6.21 -12.05
C ASP A 167 12.01 5.16 -11.14
N LEU A 168 12.37 4.02 -11.71
CA LEU A 168 13.07 2.94 -10.99
C LEU A 168 14.50 3.31 -10.60
N CYS A 169 15.09 4.33 -11.22
CA CYS A 169 16.39 4.88 -10.85
C CYS A 169 16.30 5.92 -9.72
N ASN A 170 15.08 6.26 -9.28
CA ASN A 170 14.90 7.21 -8.18
C ASN A 170 15.44 6.61 -6.87
N THR A 171 16.39 7.29 -6.25
CA THR A 171 17.02 6.86 -5.00
C THR A 171 16.26 7.30 -3.74
N GLN A 172 15.24 8.14 -3.89
CA GLN A 172 14.42 8.57 -2.77
C GLN A 172 13.45 7.45 -2.35
N THR A 173 13.40 7.15 -1.08
CA THR A 173 12.44 6.19 -0.50
C THR A 173 11.02 6.76 -0.54
N CYS A 174 10.86 8.04 -0.22
CA CYS A 174 9.59 8.76 -0.22
C CYS A 174 9.69 10.10 -0.91
N MET A 175 8.58 10.52 -1.52
CA MET A 175 8.42 11.84 -2.16
C MET A 175 7.14 12.53 -1.69
N ALA A 176 7.18 13.86 -1.64
CA ALA A 176 5.97 14.67 -1.54
C ALA A 176 5.32 14.78 -2.93
N MET A 177 4.03 14.46 -3.03
CA MET A 177 3.31 14.53 -4.29
C MET A 177 2.70 15.92 -4.52
N VAL A 178 2.88 16.44 -5.74
CA VAL A 178 2.38 17.76 -6.15
C VAL A 178 1.15 17.59 -7.02
N LEU A 179 -0.02 17.83 -6.43
CA LEU A 179 -1.33 17.80 -7.08
C LEU A 179 -1.85 19.22 -7.23
N THR A 180 -2.03 19.70 -8.46
CA THR A 180 -2.50 21.07 -8.72
C THR A 180 -3.55 21.08 -9.86
N PRO A 181 -4.82 21.42 -9.58
CA PRO A 181 -5.41 21.57 -8.23
C PRO A 181 -5.49 20.22 -7.49
N PRO A 182 -5.51 20.21 -6.16
CA PRO A 182 -5.75 18.97 -5.42
C PRO A 182 -7.14 18.45 -5.74
N PRO A 183 -7.29 17.15 -6.05
CA PRO A 183 -8.61 16.56 -6.32
C PRO A 183 -9.47 16.59 -5.05
N ALA A 184 -10.79 16.73 -5.22
CA ALA A 184 -11.72 16.83 -4.09
C ALA A 184 -11.66 15.62 -3.12
N ASN A 185 -11.32 14.45 -3.63
CA ASN A 185 -11.14 13.22 -2.85
C ASN A 185 -9.73 13.09 -2.22
N ALA A 186 -8.82 14.06 -2.47
CA ALA A 186 -7.46 14.06 -1.97
C ALA A 186 -7.01 15.49 -1.59
N PRO A 187 -7.73 16.20 -0.67
CA PRO A 187 -7.54 17.65 -0.45
C PRO A 187 -6.24 18.01 0.28
N TYR A 188 -5.56 17.02 0.87
CA TYR A 188 -4.33 17.25 1.63
C TYR A 188 -3.09 17.02 0.77
N PRO A 189 -1.99 17.78 1.00
CA PRO A 189 -0.67 17.37 0.53
C PRO A 189 -0.37 15.94 1.00
N ARG A 190 0.40 15.20 0.21
CA ARG A 190 0.69 13.78 0.47
C ARG A 190 2.15 13.47 0.34
N ILE A 191 2.59 12.49 1.11
CA ILE A 191 3.87 11.82 0.94
C ILE A 191 3.62 10.36 0.56
N THR A 192 4.43 9.82 -0.32
CA THR A 192 4.28 8.47 -0.86
C THR A 192 5.62 7.76 -0.94
N GLN A 193 5.64 6.44 -0.81
CA GLN A 193 6.77 5.66 -1.27
C GLN A 193 6.91 5.81 -2.80
N THR A 194 8.13 5.87 -3.31
CA THR A 194 8.43 5.83 -4.75
C THR A 194 8.14 4.43 -5.32
N LEU A 195 7.99 4.31 -6.63
CA LEU A 195 7.84 2.99 -7.25
C LEU A 195 9.05 2.09 -6.96
N ALA A 196 10.28 2.63 -7.02
CA ALA A 196 11.49 1.88 -6.66
C ALA A 196 11.42 1.32 -5.24
N GLN A 197 10.94 2.10 -4.27
CA GLN A 197 10.74 1.65 -2.88
C GLN A 197 9.62 0.60 -2.77
N ILE A 198 8.48 0.80 -3.43
CA ILE A 198 7.38 -0.16 -3.47
C ILE A 198 7.86 -1.51 -4.00
N LEU A 199 8.60 -1.49 -5.12
CA LEU A 199 9.12 -2.70 -5.77
C LEU A 199 10.31 -3.33 -5.04
N SER A 200 10.88 -2.68 -4.04
CA SER A 200 11.87 -3.30 -3.13
C SER A 200 11.25 -4.31 -2.18
N ALA A 201 9.92 -4.29 -1.98
CA ALA A 201 9.21 -5.23 -1.13
C ALA A 201 9.42 -6.68 -1.60
N ARG A 202 9.41 -7.63 -0.67
CA ARG A 202 9.56 -9.06 -0.99
C ARG A 202 8.32 -9.65 -1.63
N HIS A 203 7.16 -9.11 -1.29
CA HIS A 203 5.88 -9.53 -1.84
C HIS A 203 4.87 -8.39 -1.80
N ILE A 204 4.23 -8.11 -2.93
CA ILE A 204 3.17 -7.11 -3.04
C ILE A 204 1.82 -7.83 -3.12
N VAL A 205 0.85 -7.32 -2.39
CA VAL A 205 -0.53 -7.81 -2.39
C VAL A 205 -1.44 -6.67 -2.84
N LEU A 206 -2.29 -6.93 -3.82
CA LEU A 206 -3.25 -5.98 -4.37
C LEU A 206 -4.67 -6.56 -4.25
N PRO A 207 -5.41 -6.30 -3.16
CA PRO A 207 -6.81 -6.68 -3.05
C PRO A 207 -7.71 -5.72 -3.82
N LEU A 208 -8.61 -6.25 -4.63
CA LEU A 208 -9.64 -5.50 -5.32
C LEU A 208 -11.01 -6.08 -5.00
N THR A 209 -11.85 -5.25 -4.42
CA THR A 209 -13.25 -5.55 -4.13
C THR A 209 -14.15 -4.69 -5.01
N GLY A 210 -15.27 -5.25 -5.45
CA GLY A 210 -16.22 -4.57 -6.32
C GLY A 210 -15.83 -4.63 -7.80
N THR A 211 -16.83 -4.44 -8.64
CA THR A 211 -16.70 -4.50 -10.11
C THR A 211 -16.38 -3.14 -10.75
N ASP A 212 -16.51 -2.06 -9.99
CA ASP A 212 -16.30 -0.68 -10.41
C ASP A 212 -14.87 -0.39 -10.87
N LYS A 213 -13.89 -1.14 -10.32
CA LYS A 213 -12.47 -1.00 -10.65
C LYS A 213 -11.99 -1.92 -11.79
N LEU A 214 -12.81 -2.88 -12.23
CA LEU A 214 -12.43 -3.82 -13.29
C LEU A 214 -12.09 -3.13 -14.63
N PRO A 215 -12.81 -2.11 -15.10
CA PRO A 215 -12.46 -1.41 -16.34
C PRO A 215 -11.06 -0.77 -16.28
N THR A 216 -10.73 -0.12 -15.15
CA THR A 216 -9.40 0.48 -14.92
C THR A 216 -8.31 -0.59 -14.80
N LEU A 217 -8.58 -1.70 -14.12
CA LEU A 217 -7.68 -2.84 -14.05
C LEU A 217 -7.41 -3.42 -15.44
N GLN A 218 -8.43 -3.56 -16.28
CA GLN A 218 -8.30 -4.06 -17.64
C GLN A 218 -7.40 -3.15 -18.49
N GLN A 219 -7.56 -1.83 -18.37
CA GLN A 219 -6.67 -0.87 -19.04
C GLN A 219 -5.23 -0.96 -18.52
N ALA A 220 -5.04 -1.09 -17.20
CA ALA A 220 -3.72 -1.25 -16.58
C ALA A 220 -3.02 -2.57 -16.96
N TRP A 221 -3.78 -3.55 -17.46
CA TRP A 221 -3.27 -4.88 -17.81
C TRP A 221 -2.45 -4.90 -19.10
N GLY A 222 -2.64 -3.93 -19.99
CA GLY A 222 -2.01 -3.89 -21.31
C GLY A 222 -0.55 -3.45 -21.26
N ALA A 223 -0.29 -2.24 -20.77
CA ALA A 223 1.04 -1.62 -20.72
C ALA A 223 1.14 -0.61 -19.58
N ALA A 224 2.38 -0.29 -19.17
CA ALA A 224 2.63 0.79 -18.21
C ALA A 224 2.20 2.14 -18.80
N ASN A 225 1.42 2.90 -18.02
CA ASN A 225 0.79 4.14 -18.47
C ASN A 225 0.71 5.15 -17.32
N LEU A 226 1.23 6.36 -17.51
CA LEU A 226 1.18 7.45 -16.53
C LEU A 226 -0.25 7.87 -16.16
N ALA A 227 -1.23 7.67 -17.05
CA ALA A 227 -2.62 7.91 -16.74
C ALA A 227 -3.24 6.85 -15.80
N ILE A 228 -2.54 5.73 -15.58
CA ILE A 228 -3.00 4.61 -14.75
C ILE A 228 -1.79 4.07 -13.96
N PRO A 229 -1.34 4.76 -12.91
CA PRO A 229 -0.07 4.48 -12.22
C PRO A 229 0.09 3.04 -11.69
N ILE A 230 -1.00 2.36 -11.27
CA ILE A 230 -0.95 0.95 -10.86
C ILE A 230 -0.38 0.04 -11.97
N SER A 231 -0.50 0.45 -13.25
CA SER A 231 0.04 -0.32 -14.37
C SER A 231 1.53 -0.58 -14.26
N PHE A 232 2.30 0.35 -13.68
CA PHE A 232 3.73 0.15 -13.46
C PHE A 232 4.02 -0.99 -12.47
N VAL A 233 3.16 -1.19 -11.47
CA VAL A 233 3.25 -2.33 -10.53
C VAL A 233 2.84 -3.64 -11.21
N LEU A 234 1.84 -3.60 -12.08
CA LEU A 234 1.32 -4.78 -12.76
C LEU A 234 2.20 -5.25 -13.93
N GLN A 235 2.99 -4.35 -14.54
CA GLN A 235 3.83 -4.65 -15.72
C GLN A 235 5.29 -4.98 -15.37
N GLN A 236 5.74 -4.73 -14.14
CA GLN A 236 7.09 -5.06 -13.73
C GLN A 236 7.29 -6.59 -13.55
N THR A 237 8.56 -7.04 -13.57
CA THR A 237 8.92 -8.47 -13.51
C THR A 237 9.90 -8.81 -12.38
N GLN A 238 10.15 -7.85 -11.46
CA GLN A 238 11.16 -8.00 -10.41
C GLN A 238 10.55 -8.57 -9.12
N THR A 239 9.40 -8.04 -8.71
CA THR A 239 8.79 -8.30 -7.41
C THR A 239 7.53 -9.14 -7.57
N PRO A 240 7.38 -10.23 -6.81
CA PRO A 240 6.14 -11.00 -6.80
C PRO A 240 4.92 -10.14 -6.41
N VAL A 241 3.88 -10.18 -7.24
CA VAL A 241 2.60 -9.49 -7.00
C VAL A 241 1.48 -10.51 -6.95
N ALA A 242 0.69 -10.50 -5.89
CA ALA A 242 -0.54 -11.27 -5.78
C ALA A 242 -1.75 -10.34 -5.91
N LEU A 243 -2.45 -10.42 -7.03
CA LEU A 243 -3.73 -9.77 -7.26
C LEU A 243 -4.84 -10.63 -6.68
N TRP A 244 -5.61 -10.11 -5.75
CA TRP A 244 -6.75 -10.79 -5.13
C TRP A 244 -8.05 -10.13 -5.58
N LEU A 245 -8.85 -10.85 -6.33
CA LEU A 245 -10.13 -10.40 -6.87
C LEU A 245 -11.30 -11.02 -6.12
N ALA A 246 -12.23 -10.19 -5.68
CA ALA A 246 -13.52 -10.61 -5.20
C ALA A 246 -14.50 -10.78 -6.37
N ASN A 247 -15.09 -11.94 -6.52
CA ASN A 247 -16.20 -12.22 -7.44
C ASN A 247 -17.53 -12.35 -6.68
#